data_fe884d27698b13e3e5abb5bf21e279ca
#
_entry.id   fe884d27698b13e3e5abb5bf21e279ca
#
_cell.length_a   1.000
_cell.length_b   1.000
_cell.length_c   1.000
_cell.angle_alpha   90.00
_cell.angle_beta   90.00
_cell.angle_gamma   90.00
#
_symmetry.space_group_name_H-M   'P 1'
#
loop_
_entity.id
_entity.type
_entity.pdbx_description
1 polymer ?
#
loop_
_entity_poly.entity_id
_entity_poly.type
_entity_poly.pdbx_seq_one_letter_code
_entity_poly.pdbx_strand_id
1 'polypeptide(L)'
;IGMDDALEPYAIVIAPVLYMVKGDYDEKIRSYTRNGGIFVTTFFSGIVQENDLVTLGGYPGKLRDIMGIWVEEIDALPNGEENEFTYEGEKYPAKLLCDIIHTEGAKPLSEYEKDFYAGSPAVTVNSFGKGKAYYIGTASSEAFYQKLLTEICEDAGVAPVLKTPEMVE
;
A
#
# COMPACT_ATOMS: atom_id res chain seq x y z
N ILE A 1 5.27 1.16 16.14
CA ILE A 1 4.07 1.77 16.71
C ILE A 1 3.16 0.63 17.13
N GLY A 2 2.71 0.58 18.37
CA GLY A 2 1.73 -0.37 18.86
C GLY A 2 0.31 0.01 18.42
N MET A 3 -0.62 -0.94 18.47
CA MET A 3 -2.02 -0.67 18.09
C MET A 3 -2.71 0.34 19.01
N ASP A 4 -2.23 0.48 20.26
CA ASP A 4 -2.76 1.43 21.24
C ASP A 4 -2.15 2.82 21.12
N ASP A 5 -1.05 2.96 20.38
CA ASP A 5 -0.38 4.23 20.18
C ASP A 5 -1.20 5.19 19.32
N ALA A 6 -1.03 6.50 19.55
CA ALA A 6 -1.59 7.54 18.70
C ALA A 6 -0.85 7.62 17.36
N LEU A 7 -1.57 7.80 16.26
CA LEU A 7 -1.00 7.95 14.92
C LEU A 7 -0.76 9.43 14.56
N GLU A 8 -1.45 10.35 15.17
CA GLU A 8 -1.44 11.78 14.85
C GLU A 8 -0.06 12.46 14.91
N PRO A 9 0.91 12.02 15.75
CA PRO A 9 2.25 12.61 15.76
C PRO A 9 3.07 12.33 14.50
N TYR A 10 2.65 11.38 13.67
CA TYR A 10 3.40 10.95 12.49
C TYR A 10 2.80 11.53 11.21
N ALA A 11 3.65 12.09 10.34
CA ALA A 11 3.23 12.55 9.01
C ALA A 11 2.89 11.38 8.08
N ILE A 12 3.62 10.26 8.23
CA ILE A 12 3.46 9.03 7.44
C ILE A 12 3.42 7.85 8.40
N VAL A 13 2.46 6.95 8.20
CA VAL A 13 2.36 5.65 8.89
C VAL A 13 2.41 4.54 7.83
N ILE A 14 3.39 3.67 7.95
CA ILE A 14 3.58 2.53 7.06
C ILE A 14 3.31 1.24 7.83
N ALA A 15 2.34 0.46 7.36
CA ALA A 15 1.94 -0.82 7.94
C ALA A 15 1.98 -1.91 6.86
N PRO A 16 3.18 -2.42 6.52
CA PRO A 16 3.29 -3.46 5.49
C PRO A 16 2.65 -4.76 5.99
N VAL A 17 1.93 -5.45 5.09
CA VAL A 17 1.29 -6.73 5.41
C VAL A 17 0.43 -6.63 6.68
N LEU A 18 -0.43 -5.63 6.77
CA LEU A 18 -1.37 -5.48 7.89
C LEU A 18 -2.47 -6.56 7.80
N TYR A 19 -2.05 -7.81 7.96
CA TYR A 19 -2.85 -9.02 7.72
C TYR A 19 -4.16 -9.02 8.52
N MET A 20 -4.06 -8.71 9.80
CA MET A 20 -5.20 -8.69 10.72
C MET A 20 -5.46 -7.26 11.21
N VAL A 21 -6.68 -6.78 10.99
CA VAL A 21 -7.14 -5.47 11.53
C VAL A 21 -8.01 -5.73 12.76
N LYS A 22 -7.45 -5.49 13.96
CA LYS A 22 -8.09 -5.76 15.25
C LYS A 22 -8.85 -4.57 15.79
N GLY A 23 -9.92 -4.87 16.51
CA GLY A 23 -10.69 -3.88 17.28
C GLY A 23 -11.14 -2.72 16.41
N ASP A 24 -10.79 -1.51 16.82
CA ASP A 24 -11.08 -0.23 16.19
C ASP A 24 -9.90 0.39 15.42
N TYR A 25 -8.87 -0.42 15.10
CA TYR A 25 -7.66 0.09 14.44
C TYR A 25 -7.95 0.67 13.05
N ASP A 26 -8.94 0.13 12.35
CA ASP A 26 -9.47 0.72 11.12
C ASP A 26 -10.03 2.12 11.32
N GLU A 27 -10.74 2.38 12.42
CA GLU A 27 -11.25 3.72 12.73
C GLU A 27 -10.13 4.69 13.12
N LYS A 28 -9.07 4.22 13.78
CA LYS A 28 -7.86 5.02 14.02
C LYS A 28 -7.17 5.43 12.72
N ILE A 29 -6.95 4.47 11.81
CA ILE A 29 -6.38 4.74 10.47
C ILE A 29 -7.28 5.70 9.70
N ARG A 30 -8.59 5.49 9.74
CA ARG A 30 -9.60 6.34 9.11
C ARG A 30 -9.52 7.79 9.61
N SER A 31 -9.52 7.97 10.93
CA SER A 31 -9.40 9.29 11.55
C SER A 31 -8.08 9.96 11.20
N TYR A 32 -6.98 9.25 11.32
CA TYR A 32 -5.64 9.72 11.00
C TYR A 32 -5.55 10.20 9.55
N THR A 33 -5.97 9.37 8.59
CA THR A 33 -5.91 9.72 7.16
C THR A 33 -6.86 10.87 6.84
N ARG A 34 -8.09 10.84 7.37
CA ARG A 34 -9.07 11.91 7.15
C ARG A 34 -8.56 13.28 7.61
N ASN A 35 -7.74 13.33 8.65
CA ASN A 35 -7.19 14.56 9.21
C ASN A 35 -5.90 15.03 8.54
N GLY A 36 -5.38 14.31 7.54
CA GLY A 36 -4.23 14.74 6.74
C GLY A 36 -3.00 13.85 6.81
N GLY A 37 -3.04 12.76 7.58
CA GLY A 37 -1.98 11.77 7.62
C GLY A 37 -1.88 10.96 6.31
N ILE A 38 -0.68 10.49 5.99
CA ILE A 38 -0.44 9.57 4.89
C ILE A 38 -0.31 8.14 5.43
N PHE A 39 -1.22 7.26 5.00
CA PHE A 39 -1.19 5.85 5.37
C PHE A 39 -0.73 4.99 4.18
N VAL A 40 0.23 4.10 4.42
CA VAL A 40 0.77 3.19 3.40
C VAL A 40 0.62 1.76 3.89
N THR A 41 0.02 0.90 3.06
CA THR A 41 -0.03 -0.54 3.33
C THR A 41 0.24 -1.33 2.05
N THR A 42 0.45 -2.65 2.21
CA THR A 42 0.81 -3.51 1.09
C THR A 42 -0.16 -4.67 0.96
N PHE A 43 0.09 -5.53 -0.02
CA PHE A 43 -0.58 -6.81 -0.18
C PHE A 43 -0.74 -7.56 1.16
N PHE A 44 -1.66 -8.51 1.21
CA PHE A 44 -2.02 -9.24 2.43
C PHE A 44 -2.52 -8.36 3.58
N SER A 45 -3.05 -7.19 3.32
CA SER A 45 -3.65 -6.35 4.35
C SER A 45 -5.16 -6.56 4.44
N GLY A 46 -5.70 -6.55 5.67
CA GLY A 46 -7.13 -6.70 5.95
C GLY A 46 -7.72 -8.06 5.54
N ILE A 47 -6.91 -9.11 5.56
CA ILE A 47 -7.32 -10.46 5.15
C ILE A 47 -8.25 -11.10 6.18
N VAL A 48 -7.91 -11.02 7.46
CA VAL A 48 -8.68 -11.65 8.54
C VAL A 48 -9.12 -10.66 9.60
N GLN A 49 -10.16 -11.04 10.32
CA GLN A 49 -10.64 -10.38 11.52
C GLN A 49 -9.86 -10.86 12.76
N GLU A 50 -10.12 -10.26 13.91
CA GLU A 50 -9.44 -10.57 15.17
C GLU A 50 -9.58 -12.03 15.66
N ASN A 51 -10.55 -12.77 15.15
CA ASN A 51 -10.80 -14.18 15.42
C ASN A 51 -10.24 -15.12 14.33
N ASP A 52 -9.33 -14.62 13.48
CA ASP A 52 -8.75 -15.32 12.32
C ASP A 52 -9.75 -15.75 11.23
N LEU A 53 -10.98 -15.28 11.27
CA LEU A 53 -11.92 -15.51 10.18
C LEU A 53 -11.59 -14.58 9.02
N VAL A 54 -11.57 -15.12 7.81
CA VAL A 54 -11.41 -14.37 6.58
C VAL A 54 -12.49 -13.30 6.46
N THR A 55 -12.09 -12.10 6.11
CA THR A 55 -13.02 -10.98 5.88
C THR A 55 -13.85 -11.26 4.63
N LEU A 56 -15.18 -11.32 4.79
CA LEU A 56 -16.09 -11.54 3.66
C LEU A 56 -16.23 -10.25 2.84
N GLY A 57 -16.38 -10.40 1.53
CA GLY A 57 -16.62 -9.27 0.61
C GLY A 57 -15.37 -8.69 -0.03
N GLY A 58 -14.25 -9.38 0.04
CA GLY A 58 -12.97 -9.00 -0.58
C GLY A 58 -12.07 -8.17 0.31
N TYR A 59 -10.84 -8.04 -0.11
CA TYR A 59 -9.77 -7.33 0.60
C TYR A 59 -9.70 -5.86 0.16
N PRO A 60 -9.10 -4.99 0.92
CA PRO A 60 -8.51 -5.13 2.25
C PRO A 60 -9.52 -4.98 3.41
N GLY A 61 -10.67 -5.63 3.33
CA GLY A 61 -11.64 -5.73 4.41
C GLY A 61 -12.10 -4.35 4.95
N LYS A 62 -11.90 -4.11 6.24
CA LYS A 62 -12.25 -2.86 6.91
C LYS A 62 -11.52 -1.61 6.37
N LEU A 63 -10.43 -1.80 5.63
CA LEU A 63 -9.65 -0.70 5.03
C LEU A 63 -10.13 -0.35 3.61
N ARG A 64 -11.08 -1.07 3.03
CA ARG A 64 -11.51 -0.96 1.64
C ARG A 64 -11.83 0.48 1.20
N ASP A 65 -12.63 1.19 1.97
CA ASP A 65 -13.03 2.56 1.63
C ASP A 65 -11.90 3.58 1.86
N ILE A 66 -11.04 3.36 2.88
CA ILE A 66 -9.86 4.21 3.10
C ILE A 66 -8.90 4.07 1.93
N MET A 67 -8.65 2.83 1.50
CA MET A 67 -7.78 2.53 0.37
C MET A 67 -8.42 2.84 -0.98
N GLY A 68 -9.77 2.90 -1.04
CA GLY A 68 -10.54 3.15 -2.27
C GLY A 68 -10.36 2.06 -3.31
N ILE A 69 -10.17 0.82 -2.87
CA ILE A 69 -9.94 -0.35 -3.73
C ILE A 69 -10.67 -1.58 -3.22
N TRP A 70 -10.84 -2.53 -4.10
CA TRP A 70 -11.23 -3.90 -3.81
C TRP A 70 -10.24 -4.86 -4.48
N VAL A 71 -9.71 -5.80 -3.70
CA VAL A 71 -8.86 -6.88 -4.20
C VAL A 71 -9.71 -8.12 -4.37
N GLU A 72 -9.84 -8.58 -5.60
CA GLU A 72 -10.67 -9.74 -5.99
C GLU A 72 -9.96 -11.05 -5.69
N GLU A 73 -8.69 -11.13 -6.09
CA GLU A 73 -7.89 -12.34 -6.03
C GLU A 73 -6.42 -12.02 -5.76
N ILE A 74 -5.68 -12.99 -5.28
CA ILE A 74 -4.25 -12.92 -5.04
C ILE A 74 -3.59 -14.00 -5.92
N ASP A 75 -2.84 -13.58 -6.93
CA ASP A 75 -2.04 -14.45 -7.76
C ASP A 75 -0.67 -14.69 -7.13
N ALA A 76 -0.45 -15.90 -6.63
CA ALA A 76 0.83 -16.27 -6.00
C ALA A 76 1.82 -16.72 -7.08
N LEU A 77 2.90 -15.97 -7.27
CA LEU A 77 3.92 -16.26 -8.27
C LEU A 77 4.83 -17.42 -7.82
N PRO A 78 5.05 -18.45 -8.66
CA PRO A 78 6.01 -19.50 -8.40
C PRO A 78 7.43 -18.94 -8.20
N ASN A 79 8.28 -19.69 -7.47
CA ASN A 79 9.66 -19.29 -7.23
C ASN A 79 10.42 -19.09 -8.55
N GLY A 80 10.96 -17.89 -8.74
CA GLY A 80 11.71 -17.48 -9.92
C GLY A 80 10.86 -16.91 -11.04
N GLU A 81 9.54 -16.85 -10.88
CA GLU A 81 8.65 -16.14 -11.80
C GLU A 81 8.38 -14.72 -11.29
N GLU A 82 8.29 -13.77 -12.21
CA GLU A 82 8.05 -12.36 -11.94
C GLU A 82 7.09 -11.78 -12.99
N ASN A 83 6.15 -10.96 -12.54
CA ASN A 83 5.44 -10.04 -13.40
C ASN A 83 6.21 -8.72 -13.47
N GLU A 84 5.73 -7.72 -14.17
CA GLU A 84 6.31 -6.38 -14.29
C GLU A 84 5.23 -5.33 -14.12
N PHE A 85 5.63 -4.15 -13.67
CA PHE A 85 4.80 -2.95 -13.72
C PHE A 85 5.67 -1.72 -14.04
N THR A 86 5.05 -0.71 -14.65
CA THR A 86 5.72 0.56 -14.93
C THR A 86 5.30 1.61 -13.90
N TYR A 87 6.28 2.26 -13.26
CA TYR A 87 6.09 3.38 -12.35
C TYR A 87 6.98 4.55 -12.76
N GLU A 88 6.39 5.73 -12.99
CA GLU A 88 7.11 6.94 -13.43
C GLU A 88 8.01 6.71 -14.66
N GLY A 89 7.55 5.88 -15.61
CA GLY A 89 8.25 5.56 -16.84
C GLY A 89 9.37 4.52 -16.73
N GLU A 90 9.61 3.97 -15.56
CA GLU A 90 10.59 2.92 -15.30
C GLU A 90 9.90 1.59 -14.99
N LYS A 91 10.49 0.48 -15.44
CA LYS A 91 9.98 -0.87 -15.20
C LYS A 91 10.54 -1.46 -13.92
N TYR A 92 9.66 -2.05 -13.14
CA TYR A 92 9.99 -2.74 -11.90
C TYR A 92 9.40 -4.14 -11.86
N PRO A 93 10.10 -5.10 -11.23
CA PRO A 93 9.57 -6.45 -11.08
C PRO A 93 8.47 -6.49 -10.03
N ALA A 94 7.40 -7.25 -10.33
CA ALA A 94 6.43 -7.69 -9.36
C ALA A 94 6.76 -9.12 -8.95
N LYS A 95 6.93 -9.36 -7.65
CA LYS A 95 7.45 -10.60 -7.08
C LYS A 95 6.53 -11.15 -6.01
N LEU A 96 6.69 -12.42 -5.70
CA LEU A 96 6.00 -13.14 -4.64
C LEU A 96 4.52 -13.35 -4.91
N LEU A 97 3.79 -12.29 -5.11
CA LEU A 97 2.37 -12.31 -5.45
C LEU A 97 1.95 -11.01 -6.12
N CYS A 98 0.79 -11.05 -6.81
CA CYS A 98 0.15 -9.89 -7.40
C CYS A 98 -1.32 -9.85 -6.95
N ASP A 99 -1.72 -8.80 -6.27
CA ASP A 99 -3.12 -8.54 -5.95
C ASP A 99 -3.85 -8.05 -7.20
N ILE A 100 -4.99 -8.66 -7.53
CA ILE A 100 -5.86 -8.21 -8.62
C ILE A 100 -6.80 -7.14 -8.07
N ILE A 101 -6.44 -5.89 -8.33
CA ILE A 101 -7.05 -4.71 -7.72
C ILE A 101 -8.09 -4.09 -8.66
N HIS A 102 -9.27 -3.80 -8.11
CA HIS A 102 -10.27 -2.93 -8.70
C HIS A 102 -10.34 -1.62 -7.91
N THR A 103 -10.32 -0.49 -8.61
CA THR A 103 -10.42 0.82 -7.97
C THR A 103 -11.86 1.19 -7.64
N GLU A 104 -12.09 1.68 -6.42
CA GLU A 104 -13.36 2.22 -5.92
C GLU A 104 -13.20 3.69 -5.49
N GLY A 105 -12.47 4.44 -6.30
CA GLY A 105 -12.14 5.84 -6.05
C GLY A 105 -10.64 6.12 -6.00
N ALA A 106 -9.80 5.11 -5.73
CA ALA A 106 -8.36 5.25 -5.80
C ALA A 106 -7.89 5.48 -7.24
N LYS A 107 -6.80 6.23 -7.38
CA LYS A 107 -6.09 6.45 -8.64
C LYS A 107 -4.99 5.40 -8.80
N PRO A 108 -4.92 4.65 -9.91
CA PRO A 108 -3.76 3.85 -10.23
C PRO A 108 -2.52 4.74 -10.42
N LEU A 109 -1.40 4.33 -9.83
CA LEU A 109 -0.07 4.91 -10.05
C LEU A 109 0.76 4.04 -10.98
N SER A 110 0.48 2.74 -11.01
CA SER A 110 1.10 1.76 -11.91
C SER A 110 0.14 0.62 -12.20
N GLU A 111 0.39 -0.11 -13.30
CA GLU A 111 -0.41 -1.24 -13.74
C GLU A 111 0.51 -2.41 -14.09
N TYR A 112 0.04 -3.65 -13.86
CA TYR A 112 0.76 -4.86 -14.27
C TYR A 112 0.84 -4.96 -15.80
N GLU A 113 1.95 -5.48 -16.31
CA GLU A 113 2.19 -5.59 -17.76
C GLU A 113 1.92 -6.98 -18.34
N LYS A 114 1.89 -8.01 -17.51
CA LYS A 114 1.80 -9.40 -17.94
C LYS A 114 0.63 -10.11 -17.29
N ASP A 115 0.36 -11.32 -17.82
CA ASP A 115 -0.68 -12.22 -17.37
C ASP A 115 -2.11 -11.75 -17.69
N PHE A 116 -3.12 -12.54 -17.28
CA PHE A 116 -4.54 -12.28 -17.58
C PHE A 116 -5.05 -10.98 -16.92
N TYR A 117 -4.36 -10.50 -15.90
CA TYR A 117 -4.66 -9.23 -15.20
C TYR A 117 -3.79 -8.05 -15.65
N ALA A 118 -3.11 -8.17 -16.81
CA ALA A 118 -2.39 -7.02 -17.38
C ALA A 118 -3.32 -5.81 -17.53
N GLY A 119 -2.85 -4.63 -17.10
CA GLY A 119 -3.67 -3.41 -17.01
C GLY A 119 -4.41 -3.23 -15.68
N SER A 120 -4.41 -4.23 -14.80
CA SER A 120 -4.90 -4.04 -13.43
C SER A 120 -3.87 -3.25 -12.60
N PRO A 121 -4.34 -2.40 -11.66
CA PRO A 121 -3.44 -1.61 -10.82
C PRO A 121 -2.49 -2.48 -9.99
N ALA A 122 -1.20 -2.12 -9.97
CA ALA A 122 -0.19 -2.69 -9.08
C ALA A 122 0.06 -1.80 -7.85
N VAL A 123 -0.03 -0.48 -8.03
CA VAL A 123 0.08 0.51 -6.97
C VAL A 123 -1.02 1.55 -7.12
N THR A 124 -1.66 1.91 -6.02
CA THR A 124 -2.74 2.90 -6.03
C THR A 124 -2.56 3.95 -4.94
N VAL A 125 -3.17 5.11 -5.14
CA VAL A 125 -3.33 6.16 -4.13
C VAL A 125 -4.79 6.60 -4.07
N ASN A 126 -5.33 6.68 -2.87
CA ASN A 126 -6.66 7.23 -2.60
C ASN A 126 -6.56 8.53 -1.81
N SER A 127 -7.32 9.55 -2.23
CA SER A 127 -7.51 10.75 -1.43
C SER A 127 -8.64 10.51 -0.43
N PHE A 128 -8.31 10.54 0.86
CA PHE A 128 -9.29 10.27 1.91
C PHE A 128 -9.33 11.41 2.93
N GLY A 129 -10.37 12.23 2.87
CA GLY A 129 -10.45 13.46 3.65
C GLY A 129 -9.37 14.46 3.22
N LYS A 130 -8.46 14.82 4.14
CA LYS A 130 -7.32 15.71 3.85
C LYS A 130 -6.02 14.96 3.58
N GLY A 131 -6.00 13.64 3.83
CA GLY A 131 -4.83 12.79 3.68
C GLY A 131 -4.90 11.87 2.49
N LYS A 132 -3.97 10.93 2.44
CA LYS A 132 -3.80 9.97 1.35
C LYS A 132 -3.57 8.56 1.89
N ALA A 133 -4.04 7.57 1.16
CA ALA A 133 -3.81 6.16 1.44
C ALA A 133 -3.18 5.48 0.22
N TYR A 134 -2.00 4.89 0.40
CA TYR A 134 -1.25 4.19 -0.65
C TYR A 134 -1.35 2.69 -0.45
N TYR A 135 -1.64 1.95 -1.51
CA TYR A 135 -1.65 0.50 -1.52
C TYR A 135 -0.66 -0.04 -2.55
N ILE A 136 0.17 -1.00 -2.13
CA ILE A 136 1.17 -1.66 -2.97
C ILE A 136 0.77 -3.13 -3.07
N GLY A 137 0.25 -3.56 -4.22
CA GLY A 137 -0.35 -4.88 -4.44
C GLY A 137 0.64 -6.01 -4.73
N THR A 138 1.95 -5.77 -4.63
CA THR A 138 3.00 -6.77 -4.91
C THR A 138 4.29 -6.44 -4.18
N ALA A 139 5.14 -7.44 -3.98
CA ALA A 139 6.53 -7.18 -3.59
C ALA A 139 7.34 -6.70 -4.80
N SER A 140 8.35 -5.86 -4.60
CA SER A 140 9.16 -5.32 -5.68
C SER A 140 10.64 -5.17 -5.27
N SER A 141 11.40 -4.44 -6.09
CA SER A 141 12.81 -4.14 -5.84
C SER A 141 12.98 -3.00 -4.83
N GLU A 142 14.15 -2.95 -4.20
CA GLU A 142 14.54 -1.85 -3.32
C GLU A 142 14.48 -0.49 -4.05
N ALA A 143 14.93 -0.44 -5.30
CA ALA A 143 14.90 0.78 -6.12
C ALA A 143 13.49 1.35 -6.28
N PHE A 144 12.48 0.48 -6.45
CA PHE A 144 11.08 0.91 -6.48
C PHE A 144 10.65 1.52 -5.14
N TYR A 145 10.93 0.84 -4.02
CA TYR A 145 10.55 1.35 -2.71
C TYR A 145 11.25 2.66 -2.38
N GLN A 146 12.52 2.80 -2.72
CA GLN A 146 13.26 4.06 -2.53
C GLN A 146 12.60 5.21 -3.30
N LYS A 147 12.22 4.99 -4.56
CA LYS A 147 11.56 6.01 -5.38
C LYS A 147 10.19 6.38 -4.80
N LEU A 148 9.32 5.39 -4.59
CA LEU A 148 7.96 5.62 -4.08
C LEU A 148 7.98 6.30 -2.70
N LEU A 149 8.81 5.82 -1.76
CA LEU A 149 8.88 6.38 -0.42
C LEU A 149 9.48 7.79 -0.41
N THR A 150 10.42 8.09 -1.31
CA THR A 150 10.94 9.46 -1.47
C THR A 150 9.81 10.41 -1.88
N GLU A 151 9.01 10.05 -2.88
CA GLU A 151 7.87 10.85 -3.33
C GLU A 151 6.80 11.02 -2.24
N ILE A 152 6.53 9.96 -1.48
CA ILE A 152 5.61 10.01 -0.33
C ILE A 152 6.14 10.95 0.76
N CYS A 153 7.45 10.92 1.04
CA CYS A 153 8.08 11.83 2.00
C CYS A 153 8.00 13.30 1.53
N GLU A 154 8.26 13.56 0.25
CA GLU A 154 8.12 14.89 -0.34
C GLU A 154 6.68 15.40 -0.26
N ASP A 155 5.70 14.56 -0.58
CA ASP A 155 4.26 14.87 -0.47
C ASP A 155 3.83 15.17 0.98
N ALA A 156 4.43 14.48 1.95
CA ALA A 156 4.21 14.72 3.37
C ALA A 156 4.98 15.93 3.93
N GLY A 157 5.84 16.58 3.13
CA GLY A 157 6.72 17.64 3.61
C GLY A 157 7.84 17.17 4.53
N VAL A 158 8.15 15.85 4.50
CA VAL A 158 9.24 15.25 5.27
C VAL A 158 10.53 15.32 4.45
N ALA A 159 11.52 16.01 4.96
CA ALA A 159 12.82 16.14 4.32
C ALA A 159 13.90 15.41 5.13
N PRO A 160 14.94 14.86 4.47
CA PRO A 160 16.07 14.28 5.19
C PRO A 160 16.82 15.36 5.97
N VAL A 161 17.23 15.03 7.19
CA VAL A 161 18.02 15.94 8.05
C VAL A 161 19.36 16.25 7.42
N LEU A 162 19.94 15.30 6.69
CA LEU A 162 21.20 15.45 5.97
C LEU A 162 21.12 14.72 4.63
N LYS A 163 21.52 15.41 3.54
CA LYS A 163 21.71 14.74 2.25
C LYS A 163 23.11 14.14 2.22
N THR A 164 23.20 12.82 2.28
CA THR A 164 24.48 12.10 2.12
C THR A 164 24.67 11.66 0.67
N PRO A 165 25.92 11.61 0.16
CA PRO A 165 26.20 10.92 -1.11
C PRO A 165 25.88 9.44 -1.02
N GLU A 166 25.54 8.78 -2.15
CA GLU A 166 25.10 7.38 -2.26
C GLU A 166 26.03 6.31 -1.64
N MET A 167 27.14 6.64 -1.07
CA MET A 167 28.14 5.69 -0.54
C MET A 167 28.52 5.92 0.94
N VAL A 168 27.63 6.56 1.71
CA VAL A 168 27.87 6.72 3.16
C VAL A 168 26.82 5.91 3.91
N GLU A 169 27.23 4.73 4.39
CA GLU A 169 26.50 3.93 5.38
C GLU A 169 26.58 4.55 6.78
#